data_10b1f0cf38dcb15d4baff7d93e3f880c
#
_entry.id   10b1f0cf38dcb15d4baff7d93e3f880c
#
_cell.length_a   1.000
_cell.length_b   1.000
_cell.length_c   1.000
_cell.angle_alpha   90.00
_cell.angle_beta   90.00
_cell.angle_gamma   90.00
#
_symmetry.space_group_name_H-M   'P 1'
#
loop_
_entity.id
_entity.type
_entity.pdbx_description
1 polymer ?
#
loop_
_entity_poly.entity_id
_entity_poly.type
_entity_poly.pdbx_seq_one_letter_code
_entity_poly.pdbx_strand_id
1 'polypeptide(L)'
;MMLAVLVDYFVVTSQGMDFWRHYCISPGYWMLIPAYFSLWAGGWWLFRQAAHGLVLFGKLALALVLSVATCQLFAQGGFYWLSDVVAQKSIAGWAKNYFDWVGPYLVTAAMYVAVIAMLHATLLNLADARRLSARA
;
A
#
# COMPACT_ATOMS: atom_id res chain seq x y z
N MET A 1 1.81 -11.19 0.58
CA MET A 1 0.45 -11.76 0.63
C MET A 1 0.29 -12.87 1.66
N MET A 2 1.11 -13.92 1.71
CA MET A 2 0.94 -15.00 2.71
C MET A 2 0.87 -14.50 4.14
N LEU A 3 1.74 -13.55 4.52
CA LEU A 3 1.72 -12.96 5.87
C LEU A 3 0.41 -12.21 6.17
N ALA A 4 -0.12 -11.46 5.20
CA ALA A 4 -1.39 -10.75 5.36
C ALA A 4 -2.54 -11.73 5.59
N VAL A 5 -2.64 -12.77 4.77
CA VAL A 5 -3.66 -13.83 4.93
C VAL A 5 -3.55 -14.52 6.29
N LEU A 6 -2.33 -14.79 6.76
CA LEU A 6 -2.11 -15.39 8.09
C LEU A 6 -2.58 -14.46 9.21
N VAL A 7 -2.25 -13.17 9.13
CA VAL A 7 -2.69 -12.17 10.12
C VAL A 7 -4.21 -12.08 10.13
N ASP A 8 -4.85 -11.97 8.95
CA ASP A 8 -6.30 -11.91 8.83
C ASP A 8 -6.96 -13.17 9.39
N TYR A 9 -6.39 -14.35 9.11
CA TYR A 9 -6.87 -15.61 9.65
C TYR A 9 -6.83 -15.64 11.19
N PHE A 10 -5.70 -15.24 11.79
CA PHE A 10 -5.58 -15.18 13.23
C PHE A 10 -6.52 -14.15 13.86
N VAL A 11 -6.64 -12.97 13.27
CA VAL A 11 -7.50 -11.90 13.80
C VAL A 11 -8.97 -12.32 13.74
N VAL A 12 -9.45 -12.83 12.62
CA VAL A 12 -10.86 -13.24 12.44
C VAL A 12 -11.21 -14.42 13.35
N THR A 13 -10.35 -15.45 13.40
CA THR A 13 -10.60 -16.63 14.24
C THR A 13 -10.49 -16.32 15.72
N SER A 14 -9.61 -15.40 16.16
CA SER A 14 -9.52 -14.96 17.55
C SER A 14 -10.77 -14.23 18.04
N GLN A 15 -11.54 -13.66 17.13
CA GLN A 15 -12.83 -13.03 17.42
C GLN A 15 -14.02 -14.03 17.40
N GLY A 16 -13.74 -15.32 17.28
CA GLY A 16 -14.75 -16.38 17.25
C GLY A 16 -15.55 -16.44 15.95
N MET A 17 -15.07 -15.77 14.88
CA MET A 17 -15.75 -15.76 13.58
C MET A 17 -15.14 -16.81 12.64
N ASP A 18 -15.99 -17.39 11.79
CA ASP A 18 -15.52 -18.29 10.73
C ASP A 18 -14.82 -17.49 9.64
N PHE A 19 -13.51 -17.73 9.47
CA PHE A 19 -12.69 -17.05 8.46
C PHE A 19 -13.31 -17.11 7.05
N TRP A 20 -13.81 -18.27 6.64
CA TRP A 20 -14.34 -18.47 5.29
C TRP A 20 -15.73 -17.83 5.07
N ARG A 21 -16.44 -17.52 6.15
CA ARG A 21 -17.74 -16.84 6.13
C ARG A 21 -17.65 -15.36 6.46
N HIS A 22 -16.47 -14.88 6.79
CA HIS A 22 -16.29 -13.48 7.11
C HIS A 22 -16.48 -12.61 5.86
N TYR A 23 -17.20 -11.49 6.01
CA TYR A 23 -17.52 -10.60 4.89
C TYR A 23 -16.28 -10.04 4.16
N CYS A 24 -15.13 -9.97 4.83
CA CYS A 24 -13.86 -9.56 4.20
C CYS A 24 -13.33 -10.62 3.22
N ILE A 25 -13.71 -11.90 3.37
CA ILE A 25 -13.25 -13.01 2.51
C ILE A 25 -14.27 -13.23 1.38
N SER A 26 -14.69 -12.15 0.75
CA SER A 26 -15.51 -12.17 -0.44
C SER A 26 -14.64 -12.43 -1.70
N PRO A 27 -15.23 -12.72 -2.87
CA PRO A 27 -14.50 -12.76 -4.14
C PRO A 27 -13.67 -11.50 -4.40
N GLY A 28 -14.05 -10.35 -3.82
CA GLY A 28 -13.28 -9.10 -3.84
C GLY A 28 -11.91 -9.18 -3.16
N TYR A 29 -11.71 -10.14 -2.23
CA TYR A 29 -10.42 -10.35 -1.57
C TYR A 29 -9.28 -10.69 -2.57
N TRP A 30 -9.59 -11.39 -3.65
CA TRP A 30 -8.61 -11.70 -4.69
C TRP A 30 -8.11 -10.47 -5.44
N MET A 31 -8.85 -9.35 -5.41
CA MET A 31 -8.42 -8.08 -5.98
C MET A 31 -7.28 -7.42 -5.19
N LEU A 32 -6.96 -7.92 -4.00
CA LEU A 32 -5.77 -7.51 -3.26
C LEU A 32 -4.47 -7.96 -3.96
N ILE A 33 -4.51 -9.01 -4.82
CA ILE A 33 -3.34 -9.43 -5.59
C ILE A 33 -2.88 -8.30 -6.54
N PRO A 34 -3.70 -7.84 -7.51
CA PRO A 34 -3.30 -6.73 -8.38
C PRO A 34 -3.13 -5.41 -7.59
N ALA A 35 -3.87 -5.21 -6.49
CA ALA A 35 -3.68 -4.06 -5.62
C ALA A 35 -2.25 -3.99 -5.06
N TYR A 36 -1.77 -5.04 -4.42
CA TYR A 36 -0.39 -5.07 -3.89
C TYR A 36 0.66 -5.09 -4.99
N PHE A 37 0.36 -5.72 -6.12
CA PHE A 37 1.26 -5.71 -7.27
C PHE A 37 1.48 -4.29 -7.81
N SER A 38 0.47 -3.42 -7.79
CA SER A 38 0.62 -2.03 -8.22
C SER A 38 1.59 -1.23 -7.34
N LEU A 39 1.59 -1.48 -6.01
CA LEU A 39 2.55 -0.86 -5.08
C LEU A 39 3.97 -1.36 -5.35
N TRP A 40 4.13 -2.67 -5.55
CA TRP A 40 5.42 -3.25 -5.91
C TRP A 40 5.94 -2.71 -7.24
N ALA A 41 5.10 -2.63 -8.26
CA ALA A 41 5.47 -2.12 -9.59
C ALA A 41 5.92 -0.65 -9.55
N GLY A 42 5.26 0.18 -8.73
CA GLY A 42 5.67 1.57 -8.53
C GLY A 42 7.04 1.69 -7.86
N GLY A 43 7.28 0.89 -6.82
CA GLY A 43 8.58 0.81 -6.15
C GLY A 43 9.69 0.31 -7.08
N TRP A 44 9.40 -0.74 -7.85
CA TRP A 44 10.32 -1.29 -8.84
C TRP A 44 10.63 -0.30 -9.96
N TRP A 45 9.63 0.42 -10.47
CA TRP A 45 9.82 1.49 -11.45
C TRP A 45 10.74 2.58 -10.88
N LEU A 46 10.48 3.03 -9.65
CA LEU A 46 11.29 4.04 -8.99
C LEU A 46 12.74 3.59 -8.79
N PHE A 47 12.95 2.33 -8.39
CA PHE A 47 14.28 1.74 -8.21
C PHE A 47 15.13 1.79 -9.48
N ARG A 48 14.51 1.69 -10.65
CA ARG A 48 15.20 1.78 -11.95
C ARG A 48 15.52 3.21 -12.41
N GLN A 49 15.09 4.22 -11.65
CA GLN A 49 15.30 5.60 -12.05
C GLN A 49 16.67 6.09 -11.54
N ALA A 50 17.58 6.39 -12.47
CA ALA A 50 18.81 7.12 -12.17
C ALA A 50 18.50 8.62 -12.07
N ALA A 51 18.01 9.07 -10.91
CA ALA A 51 17.68 10.47 -10.68
C ALA A 51 18.15 10.90 -9.28
N HIS A 52 18.47 12.18 -9.12
CA HIS A 52 18.95 12.75 -7.88
C HIS A 52 18.21 14.05 -7.55
N GLY A 53 18.26 14.45 -6.29
CA GLY A 53 17.70 15.72 -5.84
C GLY A 53 16.21 15.87 -6.10
N LEU A 54 15.78 17.03 -6.55
CA LEU A 54 14.40 17.41 -6.74
C LEU A 54 13.66 16.53 -7.78
N VAL A 55 14.38 16.07 -8.80
CA VAL A 55 13.81 15.19 -9.84
C VAL A 55 13.48 13.82 -9.25
N LEU A 56 14.31 13.27 -8.39
CA LEU A 56 14.03 12.02 -7.68
C LEU A 56 12.80 12.18 -6.78
N PHE A 57 12.71 13.30 -6.06
CA PHE A 57 11.55 13.60 -5.20
C PHE A 57 10.24 13.67 -6.00
N GLY A 58 10.25 14.34 -7.17
CA GLY A 58 9.09 14.38 -8.07
C GLY A 58 8.68 12.99 -8.57
N LYS A 59 9.65 12.14 -8.95
CA LYS A 59 9.40 10.75 -9.36
C LYS A 59 8.87 9.90 -8.22
N LEU A 60 9.38 10.08 -7.00
CA LEU A 60 8.88 9.40 -5.81
C LEU A 60 7.42 9.77 -5.54
N ALA A 61 7.08 11.05 -5.57
CA ALA A 61 5.72 11.53 -5.37
C ALA A 61 4.77 10.97 -6.45
N LEU A 62 5.19 10.98 -7.72
CA LEU A 62 4.42 10.43 -8.82
C LEU A 62 4.20 8.92 -8.67
N ALA A 63 5.26 8.16 -8.38
CA ALA A 63 5.17 6.72 -8.14
C ALA A 63 4.23 6.40 -6.99
N LEU A 64 4.34 7.13 -5.88
CA LEU A 64 3.49 6.96 -4.70
C LEU A 64 2.01 7.20 -5.05
N VAL A 65 1.71 8.34 -5.66
CA VAL A 65 0.32 8.70 -6.03
C VAL A 65 -0.28 7.66 -6.97
N LEU A 66 0.41 7.33 -8.06
CA LEU A 66 -0.10 6.38 -9.04
C LEU A 66 -0.26 4.98 -8.47
N SER A 67 0.71 4.51 -7.67
CA SER A 67 0.64 3.17 -7.07
C SER A 67 -0.48 3.06 -6.04
N VAL A 68 -0.65 4.05 -5.18
CA VAL A 68 -1.72 4.06 -4.16
C VAL A 68 -3.08 4.21 -4.82
N ALA A 69 -3.23 5.11 -5.80
CA ALA A 69 -4.48 5.27 -6.52
C ALA A 69 -4.89 3.97 -7.23
N THR A 70 -3.94 3.31 -7.92
CA THR A 70 -4.20 2.02 -8.58
C THR A 70 -4.48 0.90 -7.56
N CYS A 71 -3.75 0.85 -6.46
CA CYS A 71 -3.99 -0.09 -5.37
C CYS A 71 -5.43 0.04 -4.85
N GLN A 72 -5.86 1.26 -4.55
CA GLN A 72 -7.22 1.53 -4.07
C GLN A 72 -8.29 1.25 -5.12
N LEU A 73 -7.99 1.48 -6.40
CA LEU A 73 -8.89 1.12 -7.49
C LEU A 73 -9.25 -0.37 -7.46
N PHE A 74 -8.23 -1.23 -7.31
CA PHE A 74 -8.44 -2.68 -7.22
C PHE A 74 -9.04 -3.10 -5.88
N ALA A 75 -8.51 -2.62 -4.77
CA ALA A 75 -8.96 -3.02 -3.43
C ALA A 75 -10.41 -2.56 -3.17
N GLN A 76 -10.70 -1.28 -3.33
CA GLN A 76 -12.05 -0.71 -3.13
C GLN A 76 -13.00 -1.15 -4.24
N GLY A 77 -12.55 -1.17 -5.50
CA GLY A 77 -13.35 -1.63 -6.62
C GLY A 77 -13.74 -3.10 -6.46
N GLY A 78 -12.78 -3.96 -6.13
CA GLY A 78 -13.04 -5.36 -5.87
C GLY A 78 -14.04 -5.58 -4.74
N PHE A 79 -13.83 -4.91 -3.62
CA PHE A 79 -14.76 -5.00 -2.49
C PHE A 79 -16.15 -4.46 -2.86
N TYR A 80 -16.25 -3.29 -3.47
CA TYR A 80 -17.52 -2.67 -3.82
C TYR A 80 -18.35 -3.51 -4.80
N TRP A 81 -17.71 -4.05 -5.84
CA TRP A 81 -18.41 -4.76 -6.91
C TRP A 81 -18.60 -6.26 -6.64
N LEU A 82 -17.69 -6.90 -5.90
CA LEU A 82 -17.65 -8.36 -5.74
C LEU A 82 -18.07 -8.83 -4.34
N SER A 83 -18.28 -7.92 -3.36
CA SER A 83 -18.82 -8.30 -2.06
C SER A 83 -20.35 -8.15 -2.03
N ASP A 84 -20.99 -8.84 -1.10
CA ASP A 84 -22.43 -8.75 -0.86
C ASP A 84 -22.80 -7.66 0.16
N VAL A 85 -21.80 -6.93 0.67
CA VAL A 85 -22.01 -5.86 1.66
C VAL A 85 -22.75 -4.66 1.06
N VAL A 86 -22.50 -4.38 -0.24
CA VAL A 86 -23.15 -3.27 -0.94
C VAL A 86 -24.41 -3.76 -1.64
N ALA A 87 -25.56 -3.49 -1.03
CA ALA A 87 -26.87 -3.96 -1.55
C ALA A 87 -27.26 -3.31 -2.89
N GLN A 88 -26.94 -2.00 -3.07
CA GLN A 88 -27.25 -1.27 -4.31
C GLN A 88 -25.93 -0.74 -4.91
N LYS A 89 -25.41 -1.45 -5.90
CA LYS A 89 -24.18 -1.10 -6.59
C LYS A 89 -24.46 -0.05 -7.67
N SER A 90 -23.71 1.05 -7.65
CA SER A 90 -23.79 2.11 -8.67
C SER A 90 -22.42 2.72 -8.93
N ILE A 91 -22.20 3.21 -10.14
CA ILE A 91 -20.93 3.88 -10.52
C ILE A 91 -20.71 5.12 -9.67
N ALA A 92 -21.75 5.92 -9.42
CA ALA A 92 -21.64 7.12 -8.60
C ALA A 92 -21.29 6.78 -7.14
N GLY A 93 -21.93 5.74 -6.57
CA GLY A 93 -21.60 5.27 -5.21
C GLY A 93 -20.19 4.71 -5.10
N TRP A 94 -19.73 3.96 -6.09
CA TRP A 94 -18.37 3.48 -6.17
C TRP A 94 -17.36 4.64 -6.28
N ALA A 95 -17.58 5.59 -7.18
CA ALA A 95 -16.70 6.73 -7.35
C ALA A 95 -16.62 7.57 -6.06
N LYS A 96 -17.78 7.83 -5.41
CA LYS A 96 -17.79 8.53 -4.13
C LYS A 96 -16.96 7.78 -3.08
N ASN A 97 -17.18 6.48 -2.92
CA ASN A 97 -16.41 5.66 -1.96
C ASN A 97 -14.91 5.66 -2.27
N TYR A 98 -14.53 5.57 -3.55
CA TYR A 98 -13.13 5.62 -3.97
C TYR A 98 -12.47 6.95 -3.58
N PHE A 99 -13.09 8.10 -3.89
CA PHE A 99 -12.53 9.40 -3.59
C PHE A 99 -12.53 9.74 -2.10
N ASP A 100 -13.49 9.23 -1.34
CA ASP A 100 -13.53 9.39 0.12
C ASP A 100 -12.31 8.70 0.78
N TRP A 101 -11.83 7.60 0.24
CA TRP A 101 -10.78 6.79 0.86
C TRP A 101 -9.39 6.97 0.26
N VAL A 102 -9.24 7.28 -1.04
CA VAL A 102 -7.92 7.38 -1.67
C VAL A 102 -7.01 8.42 -1.01
N GLY A 103 -7.56 9.56 -0.58
CA GLY A 103 -6.82 10.62 0.12
C GLY A 103 -6.21 10.15 1.44
N PRO A 104 -7.01 9.65 2.40
CA PRO A 104 -6.50 9.08 3.65
C PRO A 104 -5.44 7.99 3.47
N TYR A 105 -5.66 7.07 2.51
CA TYR A 105 -4.67 6.03 2.21
C TYR A 105 -3.38 6.59 1.62
N LEU A 106 -3.46 7.63 0.78
CA LEU A 106 -2.28 8.29 0.22
C LEU A 106 -1.45 8.95 1.34
N VAL A 107 -2.10 9.65 2.27
CA VAL A 107 -1.43 10.26 3.43
C VAL A 107 -0.75 9.20 4.28
N THR A 108 -1.45 8.10 4.59
CA THR A 108 -0.90 6.99 5.36
C THR A 108 0.31 6.37 4.67
N ALA A 109 0.23 6.10 3.37
CA ALA A 109 1.34 5.56 2.59
C ALA A 109 2.53 6.54 2.55
N ALA A 110 2.27 7.84 2.39
CA ALA A 110 3.32 8.87 2.42
C ALA A 110 4.04 8.91 3.77
N MET A 111 3.31 8.78 4.88
CA MET A 111 3.91 8.70 6.22
C MET A 111 4.83 7.49 6.36
N TYR A 112 4.41 6.29 5.92
CA TYR A 112 5.26 5.10 5.96
C TYR A 112 6.51 5.27 5.10
N VAL A 113 6.38 5.79 3.89
CA VAL A 113 7.52 6.05 2.99
C VAL A 113 8.47 7.06 3.62
N ALA A 114 7.96 8.13 4.23
CA ALA A 114 8.78 9.15 4.90
C ALA A 114 9.57 8.55 6.09
N VAL A 115 8.92 7.75 6.93
CA VAL A 115 9.58 7.09 8.07
C VAL A 115 10.68 6.15 7.60
N ILE A 116 10.42 5.32 6.59
CA ILE A 116 11.41 4.39 6.03
C ILE A 116 12.59 5.17 5.40
N ALA A 117 12.31 6.25 4.68
CA ALA A 117 13.34 7.09 4.08
C ALA A 117 14.24 7.75 5.14
N MET A 118 13.65 8.26 6.23
CA MET A 118 14.39 8.82 7.35
C MET A 118 15.28 7.78 8.04
N LEU A 119 14.74 6.59 8.32
CA LEU A 119 15.49 5.49 8.91
C LEU A 119 16.65 5.08 8.02
N HIS A 120 16.43 4.95 6.72
CA HIS A 120 17.46 4.60 5.74
C HIS A 120 18.58 5.66 5.70
N ALA A 121 18.23 6.94 5.62
CA ALA A 121 19.20 8.04 5.63
C ALA A 121 20.03 8.05 6.93
N THR A 122 19.40 7.84 8.08
CA THR A 122 20.08 7.77 9.37
C THR A 122 21.08 6.60 9.42
N LEU A 123 20.67 5.42 8.96
CA LEU A 123 21.54 4.24 8.94
C LEU A 123 22.76 4.45 8.02
N LEU A 124 22.58 5.07 6.86
CA LEU A 124 23.68 5.41 5.95
C LEU A 124 24.67 6.37 6.61
N ASN A 125 24.17 7.44 7.22
CA ASN A 125 25.03 8.42 7.91
C ASN A 125 25.82 7.78 9.07
N LEU A 126 25.20 6.90 9.85
CA LEU A 126 25.88 6.16 10.91
C LEU A 126 26.92 5.19 10.39
N ALA A 127 26.66 4.52 9.27
CA ALA A 127 27.62 3.63 8.63
C ALA A 127 28.84 4.38 8.12
N ASP A 128 28.65 5.55 7.51
CA ASP A 128 29.74 6.39 7.02
C ASP A 128 30.57 6.98 8.17
N ALA A 129 29.93 7.42 9.26
CA ALA A 129 30.65 7.89 10.46
C ALA A 129 31.54 6.79 11.07
N ARG A 130 31.05 5.55 11.15
CA ARG A 130 31.82 4.40 11.63
C ARG A 130 33.03 4.08 10.73
N ARG A 131 32.84 4.17 9.41
CA ARG A 131 33.95 3.94 8.44
C ARG A 131 35.06 4.99 8.58
N LEU A 132 34.70 6.24 8.83
CA LEU A 132 35.65 7.31 9.05
C LEU A 132 36.42 7.12 10.36
N SER A 133 35.78 6.76 11.45
CA SER A 133 36.43 6.50 12.74
C SER A 133 37.36 5.29 12.72
N ALA A 134 37.06 4.27 11.89
CA ALA A 134 37.93 3.10 11.76
C ALA A 134 39.20 3.34 10.89
N ARG A 135 39.27 4.49 10.20
CA ARG A 135 40.42 4.89 9.36
C ARG A 135 41.35 5.89 10.05
N ALA A 136 40.92 6.49 11.16
CA ALA A 136 41.70 7.40 12.00
C ALA A 136 42.49 6.64 13.08
#